data_b04bc0ad38d18f64a8b4250e742aa6d7
#
_entry.id   b04bc0ad38d18f64a8b4250e742aa6d7
#
_cell.length_a   1.000
_cell.length_b   1.000
_cell.length_c   1.000
_cell.angle_alpha   90.00
_cell.angle_beta   90.00
_cell.angle_gamma   90.00
#
_symmetry.space_group_name_H-M   'P 1'
#
loop_
_entity.id
_entity.type
_entity.pdbx_description
1 polymer ?
#
loop_
_entity_poly.entity_id
_entity_poly.type
_entity_poly.pdbx_seq_one_letter_code
_entity_poly.pdbx_strand_id
1 'polypeptide(L)'
;YYITISLNCLIIFPLEINLKFSELHSINRKDRMMKKFSNNIWKIILGFGVFTVLIISFFVNQDIPLDKLKKKYTNSYSSFVKVGGMDIHYRDQGDKKDSIPIVLIHGTGSSLHTYDHWTKELIINHRVIRMDLPGYGLTGPFPDRDYSYNNYVAFLKVFLEKIGIKSCILAGNSLGGNIAWRFTTKYSEMVDNLILIDAAGYPMKSKSIPLAFKIAQIPIIQNIFNVISPRFVAKASVE
;
A
#
# COMPACT_ATOMS: atom_id res chain seq x y z
N TYR A 1 34.35 -39.99 -49.06
CA TYR A 1 33.19 -39.58 -49.88
C TYR A 1 32.88 -38.13 -49.60
N TYR A 2 32.85 -37.33 -50.68
CA TYR A 2 32.52 -35.92 -50.63
C TYR A 2 31.16 -35.72 -51.33
N ILE A 3 30.32 -34.90 -50.81
CA ILE A 3 29.07 -34.44 -51.41
C ILE A 3 29.29 -32.98 -51.79
N THR A 4 29.13 -32.67 -53.09
CA THR A 4 29.19 -31.29 -53.63
C THR A 4 27.78 -30.75 -53.68
N ILE A 5 27.51 -29.68 -52.93
CA ILE A 5 26.24 -28.95 -52.94
C ILE A 5 26.50 -27.66 -53.73
N SER A 6 25.87 -27.54 -54.91
CA SER A 6 25.92 -26.30 -55.67
C SER A 6 24.72 -25.41 -55.28
N LEU A 7 25.02 -24.26 -54.73
CA LEU A 7 24.05 -23.22 -54.37
C LEU A 7 24.01 -22.20 -55.54
N ASN A 8 23.11 -22.41 -56.48
CA ASN A 8 22.75 -21.41 -57.49
C ASN A 8 21.77 -20.40 -56.91
N CYS A 9 22.27 -19.34 -56.35
CA CYS A 9 21.44 -18.17 -56.03
C CYS A 9 22.23 -16.88 -56.32
N LEU A 10 21.81 -16.26 -57.42
CA LEU A 10 22.10 -14.89 -57.87
C LEU A 10 23.38 -14.21 -57.37
N ILE A 11 24.23 -13.95 -58.35
CA ILE A 11 25.28 -12.92 -58.41
C ILE A 11 26.68 -13.38 -57.96
N ILE A 12 27.44 -13.70 -58.98
CA ILE A 12 28.86 -13.40 -59.29
C ILE A 12 29.93 -14.44 -58.94
N PHE A 13 29.81 -15.33 -57.95
CA PHE A 13 30.78 -16.43 -57.84
C PHE A 13 30.11 -17.73 -57.39
N PRO A 14 30.33 -18.87 -58.10
CA PRO A 14 29.96 -20.16 -57.57
C PRO A 14 30.87 -20.53 -56.38
N LEU A 15 30.33 -20.47 -55.17
CA LEU A 15 31.04 -20.97 -54.02
C LEU A 15 30.77 -22.49 -53.92
N GLU A 16 31.69 -23.30 -54.39
CA GLU A 16 31.64 -24.74 -54.14
C GLU A 16 32.13 -25.02 -52.71
N ILE A 17 31.18 -25.35 -51.83
CA ILE A 17 31.53 -25.75 -50.47
C ILE A 17 31.63 -27.27 -50.43
N ASN A 18 32.84 -27.79 -50.41
CA ASN A 18 33.13 -29.21 -50.27
C ASN A 18 33.19 -29.58 -48.77
N LEU A 19 32.07 -30.07 -48.22
CA LEU A 19 32.01 -30.55 -46.83
C LEU A 19 32.24 -32.10 -46.76
N LYS A 20 33.11 -32.53 -45.87
CA LYS A 20 33.27 -33.98 -45.58
C LYS A 20 31.98 -34.52 -44.91
N PHE A 21 31.62 -35.73 -45.27
CA PHE A 21 30.43 -36.42 -44.71
C PHE A 21 30.40 -36.41 -43.17
N SER A 22 31.58 -36.46 -42.53
CA SER A 22 31.78 -36.37 -41.08
C SER A 22 31.36 -34.99 -40.52
N GLU A 23 31.56 -33.91 -41.26
CA GLU A 23 31.24 -32.56 -40.84
C GLU A 23 29.72 -32.31 -40.95
N LEU A 24 29.08 -32.76 -42.00
CA LEU A 24 27.62 -32.80 -42.13
C LEU A 24 26.93 -33.54 -40.96
N HIS A 25 27.49 -34.67 -40.56
CA HIS A 25 26.97 -35.46 -39.45
C HIS A 25 27.14 -34.75 -38.10
N SER A 26 28.25 -34.00 -37.93
CA SER A 26 28.50 -33.18 -36.71
C SER A 26 27.58 -31.99 -36.60
N ILE A 27 27.31 -31.29 -37.72
CA ILE A 27 26.40 -30.16 -37.80
C ILE A 27 24.96 -30.64 -37.44
N ASN A 28 24.51 -31.71 -38.04
CA ASN A 28 23.19 -32.31 -37.80
C ASN A 28 23.01 -32.81 -36.36
N ARG A 29 24.10 -33.25 -35.71
CA ARG A 29 24.10 -33.63 -34.31
C ARG A 29 24.05 -32.43 -33.37
N LYS A 30 24.75 -31.33 -33.68
CA LYS A 30 24.70 -30.07 -32.95
C LYS A 30 23.31 -29.45 -33.02
N ASP A 31 22.68 -29.41 -34.19
CA ASP A 31 21.34 -28.87 -34.39
C ASP A 31 20.29 -29.67 -33.63
N ARG A 32 20.39 -30.99 -33.60
CA ARG A 32 19.50 -31.84 -32.78
C ARG A 32 19.70 -31.62 -31.30
N MET A 33 20.94 -31.44 -30.83
CA MET A 33 21.22 -31.16 -29.43
C MET A 33 20.70 -29.76 -29.04
N MET A 34 20.90 -28.74 -29.89
CA MET A 34 20.39 -27.38 -29.64
C MET A 34 18.86 -27.33 -29.59
N LYS A 35 18.17 -28.03 -30.50
CA LYS A 35 16.70 -28.14 -30.46
C LYS A 35 16.21 -28.88 -29.19
N LYS A 36 16.88 -29.93 -28.77
CA LYS A 36 16.55 -30.68 -27.54
C LYS A 36 16.81 -29.80 -26.29
N PHE A 37 17.91 -29.04 -26.28
CA PHE A 37 18.25 -28.10 -25.21
C PHE A 37 17.23 -26.95 -25.15
N SER A 38 16.88 -26.34 -26.28
CA SER A 38 15.86 -25.31 -26.38
C SER A 38 14.51 -25.81 -25.86
N ASN A 39 14.05 -26.96 -26.30
CA ASN A 39 12.78 -27.53 -25.83
C ASN A 39 12.77 -27.85 -24.32
N ASN A 40 13.90 -28.23 -23.76
CA ASN A 40 13.98 -28.47 -22.30
C ASN A 40 14.04 -27.18 -21.50
N ILE A 41 14.71 -26.14 -22.00
CA ILE A 41 14.72 -24.82 -21.36
C ILE A 41 13.31 -24.24 -21.27
N TRP A 42 12.50 -24.33 -22.34
CA TRP A 42 11.12 -23.85 -22.30
C TRP A 42 10.27 -24.58 -21.26
N LYS A 43 10.47 -25.89 -21.09
CA LYS A 43 9.79 -26.67 -20.05
C LYS A 43 10.20 -26.21 -18.65
N ILE A 44 11.48 -25.93 -18.44
CA ILE A 44 11.99 -25.41 -17.16
C ILE A 44 11.42 -24.02 -16.87
N ILE A 45 11.42 -23.13 -17.87
CA ILE A 45 10.84 -21.78 -17.73
C ILE A 45 9.34 -21.85 -17.42
N LEU A 46 8.61 -22.72 -18.14
CA LEU A 46 7.19 -22.94 -17.90
C LEU A 46 6.93 -23.50 -16.49
N GLY A 47 7.72 -24.50 -16.08
CA GLY A 47 7.63 -25.09 -14.72
C GLY A 47 7.91 -24.05 -13.64
N PHE A 48 8.95 -23.23 -13.82
CA PHE A 48 9.26 -22.13 -12.92
C PHE A 48 8.14 -21.07 -12.89
N GLY A 49 7.57 -20.72 -14.05
CA GLY A 49 6.43 -19.82 -14.14
C GLY A 49 5.19 -20.31 -13.40
N VAL A 50 4.82 -21.59 -13.61
CA VAL A 50 3.71 -22.23 -12.90
C VAL A 50 3.97 -22.28 -11.40
N PHE A 51 5.17 -22.66 -10.98
CA PHE A 51 5.56 -22.68 -9.57
C PHE A 51 5.48 -21.31 -8.92
N THR A 52 5.94 -20.26 -9.64
CA THR A 52 5.86 -18.87 -9.17
C THR A 52 4.40 -18.44 -9.02
N VAL A 53 3.52 -18.77 -9.98
CA VAL A 53 2.08 -18.47 -9.89
C VAL A 53 1.44 -19.19 -8.70
N LEU A 54 1.78 -20.45 -8.45
CA LEU A 54 1.27 -21.19 -7.29
C LEU A 54 1.73 -20.58 -5.98
N ILE A 55 3.01 -20.18 -5.87
CA ILE A 55 3.52 -19.47 -4.69
C ILE A 55 2.76 -18.15 -4.50
N ILE A 56 2.63 -17.34 -5.55
CA ILE A 56 1.89 -16.09 -5.49
C ILE A 56 0.44 -16.33 -5.03
N SER A 57 -0.24 -17.34 -5.61
CA SER A 57 -1.62 -17.69 -5.24
C SER A 57 -1.76 -18.08 -3.77
N PHE A 58 -0.74 -18.70 -3.18
CA PHE A 58 -0.72 -19.04 -1.76
C PHE A 58 -0.61 -17.80 -0.85
N PHE A 59 0.04 -16.75 -1.33
CA PHE A 59 0.21 -15.49 -0.59
C PHE A 59 -0.86 -14.43 -0.90
N VAL A 60 -1.74 -14.67 -1.88
CA VAL A 60 -2.90 -13.78 -2.13
C VAL A 60 -3.87 -13.94 -0.96
N ASN A 61 -3.90 -12.94 -0.10
CA ASN A 61 -4.91 -12.87 0.95
C ASN A 61 -6.14 -12.19 0.37
N GLN A 62 -7.28 -12.85 0.44
CA GLN A 62 -8.56 -12.20 0.16
C GLN A 62 -8.84 -11.14 1.23
N ASP A 63 -9.42 -10.02 0.83
CA ASP A 63 -9.89 -8.99 1.74
C ASP A 63 -10.86 -9.60 2.76
N ILE A 64 -10.66 -9.23 4.03
CA ILE A 64 -11.56 -9.67 5.08
C ILE A 64 -12.88 -8.89 4.94
N PRO A 65 -14.03 -9.55 4.83
CA PRO A 65 -15.31 -8.86 4.73
C PRO A 65 -15.50 -7.85 5.86
N LEU A 66 -15.99 -6.65 5.50
CA LEU A 66 -16.14 -5.52 6.41
C LEU A 66 -16.97 -5.87 7.66
N ASP A 67 -18.01 -6.70 7.50
CA ASP A 67 -18.86 -7.13 8.61
C ASP A 67 -18.09 -7.95 9.64
N LYS A 68 -17.16 -8.80 9.21
CA LYS A 68 -16.27 -9.52 10.12
C LYS A 68 -15.33 -8.58 10.86
N LEU A 69 -14.80 -7.56 10.16
CA LEU A 69 -13.95 -6.54 10.77
C LEU A 69 -14.75 -5.68 11.76
N LYS A 70 -15.94 -5.22 11.39
CA LYS A 70 -16.85 -4.49 12.30
C LYS A 70 -17.11 -5.31 13.55
N LYS A 71 -17.51 -6.58 13.41
CA LYS A 71 -17.78 -7.46 14.58
C LYS A 71 -16.58 -7.59 15.52
N LYS A 72 -15.35 -7.56 14.98
CA LYS A 72 -14.12 -7.72 15.76
C LYS A 72 -13.63 -6.41 16.39
N TYR A 73 -13.75 -5.29 15.68
CA TYR A 73 -13.07 -4.04 16.04
C TYR A 73 -14.00 -2.92 16.50
N THR A 74 -15.33 -3.13 16.51
CA THR A 74 -16.26 -2.19 17.16
C THR A 74 -16.54 -2.60 18.59
N ASN A 75 -16.94 -1.61 19.40
CA ASN A 75 -17.44 -1.78 20.77
C ASN A 75 -18.58 -0.78 21.04
N SER A 76 -19.04 -0.68 22.30
CA SER A 76 -20.11 0.24 22.70
C SER A 76 -19.83 1.72 22.45
N TYR A 77 -18.57 2.11 22.29
CA TYR A 77 -18.17 3.50 21.99
C TYR A 77 -18.02 3.77 20.50
N SER A 78 -18.07 2.74 19.65
CA SER A 78 -17.94 2.88 18.21
C SER A 78 -19.17 3.48 17.58
N SER A 79 -18.98 4.50 16.78
CA SER A 79 -20.02 5.19 16.01
C SER A 79 -19.59 5.35 14.56
N PHE A 80 -20.56 5.56 13.68
CA PHE A 80 -20.33 5.82 12.27
C PHE A 80 -21.06 7.09 11.85
N VAL A 81 -20.40 7.98 11.15
CA VAL A 81 -20.99 9.20 10.58
C VAL A 81 -20.70 9.29 9.08
N LYS A 82 -21.69 9.70 8.30
CA LYS A 82 -21.52 9.87 6.84
C LYS A 82 -20.82 11.18 6.50
N VAL A 83 -19.67 11.08 5.86
CA VAL A 83 -18.93 12.22 5.32
C VAL A 83 -18.51 11.92 3.89
N GLY A 84 -18.89 12.75 2.93
CA GLY A 84 -18.50 12.60 1.53
C GLY A 84 -18.83 11.24 0.90
N GLY A 85 -19.96 10.60 1.31
CA GLY A 85 -20.37 9.27 0.86
C GLY A 85 -19.73 8.10 1.60
N MET A 86 -18.77 8.35 2.50
CA MET A 86 -18.12 7.33 3.33
C MET A 86 -18.80 7.20 4.69
N ASP A 87 -18.79 5.99 5.26
CA ASP A 87 -19.12 5.75 6.68
C ASP A 87 -17.81 5.85 7.49
N ILE A 88 -17.66 6.91 8.25
CA ILE A 88 -16.46 7.19 9.06
C ILE A 88 -16.61 6.53 10.42
N HIS A 89 -15.76 5.58 10.73
CA HIS A 89 -15.68 4.97 12.05
C HIS A 89 -14.94 5.88 13.02
N TYR A 90 -15.54 6.16 14.16
CA TYR A 90 -14.93 6.94 15.23
C TYR A 90 -15.39 6.45 16.60
N ARG A 91 -14.67 6.83 17.64
CA ARG A 91 -15.04 6.68 19.04
C ARG A 91 -15.03 8.02 19.73
N ASP A 92 -16.02 8.26 20.57
CA ASP A 92 -16.22 9.49 21.32
C ASP A 92 -16.48 9.11 22.76
N GLN A 93 -15.49 9.28 23.62
CA GLN A 93 -15.45 8.77 25.00
C GLN A 93 -15.14 9.91 25.99
N GLY A 94 -15.49 9.71 27.26
CA GLY A 94 -15.33 10.70 28.33
C GLY A 94 -16.54 11.61 28.51
N ASP A 95 -16.37 12.72 29.23
CA ASP A 95 -17.46 13.63 29.56
C ASP A 95 -17.93 14.43 28.33
N LYS A 96 -19.17 14.21 27.94
CA LYS A 96 -19.80 14.91 26.81
C LYS A 96 -20.04 16.42 27.04
N LYS A 97 -19.90 16.87 28.28
CA LYS A 97 -19.99 18.30 28.64
C LYS A 97 -18.68 19.04 28.37
N ASP A 98 -17.57 18.32 28.21
CA ASP A 98 -16.31 18.92 27.80
C ASP A 98 -16.46 19.53 26.39
N SER A 99 -16.46 20.83 26.32
CA SER A 99 -16.68 21.60 25.10
C SER A 99 -15.45 21.66 24.18
N ILE A 100 -14.26 21.33 24.71
CA ILE A 100 -13.00 21.36 23.99
C ILE A 100 -12.35 19.96 24.05
N PRO A 101 -12.92 18.97 23.30
CA PRO A 101 -12.43 17.61 23.35
C PRO A 101 -11.02 17.45 22.75
N ILE A 102 -10.33 16.41 23.17
CA ILE A 102 -9.09 15.98 22.52
C ILE A 102 -9.43 15.12 21.30
N VAL A 103 -9.01 15.56 20.12
CA VAL A 103 -9.15 14.82 18.86
C VAL A 103 -7.82 14.18 18.48
N LEU A 104 -7.79 12.85 18.35
CA LEU A 104 -6.58 12.07 18.10
C LEU A 104 -6.60 11.49 16.67
N ILE A 105 -5.58 11.84 15.86
CA ILE A 105 -5.44 11.41 14.46
C ILE A 105 -4.22 10.48 14.33
N HIS A 106 -4.47 9.24 13.89
CA HIS A 106 -3.44 8.21 13.74
C HIS A 106 -2.55 8.39 12.50
N GLY A 107 -1.43 7.66 12.46
CA GLY A 107 -0.48 7.66 11.35
C GLY A 107 -0.80 6.64 10.25
N THR A 108 0.06 6.62 9.23
CA THR A 108 -0.01 5.67 8.11
C THR A 108 0.07 4.23 8.61
N GLY A 109 -0.75 3.35 8.03
CA GLY A 109 -0.78 1.92 8.36
C GLY A 109 -1.41 1.59 9.72
N SER A 110 -2.03 2.57 10.38
CA SER A 110 -2.61 2.43 11.70
C SER A 110 -4.14 2.63 11.70
N SER A 111 -4.74 2.78 12.86
CA SER A 111 -6.17 3.03 13.08
C SER A 111 -6.37 3.79 14.39
N LEU A 112 -7.62 4.11 14.72
CA LEU A 112 -7.97 4.73 16.01
C LEU A 112 -7.49 3.92 17.23
N HIS A 113 -7.19 2.63 17.06
CA HIS A 113 -6.68 1.76 18.12
C HIS A 113 -5.26 2.12 18.61
N THR A 114 -4.47 2.86 17.82
CA THR A 114 -3.18 3.40 18.25
C THR A 114 -3.28 4.11 19.59
N TYR A 115 -4.40 4.76 19.84
CA TYR A 115 -4.61 5.56 21.05
C TYR A 115 -5.42 4.87 22.13
N ASP A 116 -5.59 3.53 22.11
CA ASP A 116 -6.37 2.81 23.11
C ASP A 116 -5.83 3.02 24.52
N HIS A 117 -4.50 3.01 24.72
CA HIS A 117 -3.87 3.25 26.02
C HIS A 117 -3.98 4.72 26.45
N TRP A 118 -3.71 5.65 25.56
CA TRP A 118 -3.85 7.08 25.84
C TRP A 118 -5.26 7.46 26.22
N THR A 119 -6.25 6.91 25.52
CA THR A 119 -7.65 7.20 25.79
C THR A 119 -8.06 6.79 27.20
N LYS A 120 -7.56 5.67 27.73
CA LYS A 120 -7.89 5.22 29.10
C LYS A 120 -7.52 6.25 30.15
N GLU A 121 -6.38 6.92 29.97
CA GLU A 121 -5.91 7.95 30.90
C GLU A 121 -6.60 9.29 30.65
N LEU A 122 -6.73 9.67 29.38
CA LEU A 122 -7.26 10.98 29.02
C LEU A 122 -8.75 11.15 29.35
N ILE A 123 -9.58 10.10 29.25
CA ILE A 123 -11.00 10.16 29.52
C ILE A 123 -11.36 10.44 30.99
N ILE A 124 -10.38 10.36 31.91
CA ILE A 124 -10.58 10.71 33.30
C ILE A 124 -10.98 12.18 33.43
N ASN A 125 -10.34 13.05 32.64
CA ASN A 125 -10.52 14.49 32.72
C ASN A 125 -11.01 15.16 31.43
N HIS A 126 -11.03 14.42 30.32
CA HIS A 126 -11.31 14.97 28.99
C HIS A 126 -12.29 14.12 28.20
N ARG A 127 -13.03 14.76 27.30
CA ARG A 127 -13.67 14.08 26.20
C ARG A 127 -12.66 13.79 25.11
N VAL A 128 -12.57 12.53 24.66
CA VAL A 128 -11.60 12.06 23.68
C VAL A 128 -12.32 11.52 22.45
N ILE A 129 -12.01 12.09 21.31
CA ILE A 129 -12.52 11.68 20.00
C ILE A 129 -11.36 11.16 19.16
N ARG A 130 -11.53 10.00 18.56
CA ARG A 130 -10.54 9.39 17.66
C ARG A 130 -11.26 8.69 16.53
N MET A 131 -10.69 8.78 15.33
CA MET A 131 -11.30 8.26 14.12
C MET A 131 -10.35 7.40 13.32
N ASP A 132 -10.91 6.52 12.50
CA ASP A 132 -10.18 5.90 11.40
C ASP A 132 -10.18 6.86 10.21
N LEU A 133 -8.99 7.27 9.76
CA LEU A 133 -8.84 8.10 8.57
C LEU A 133 -9.37 7.39 7.32
N PRO A 134 -9.84 8.12 6.28
CA PRO A 134 -10.20 7.53 5.00
C PRO A 134 -9.11 6.63 4.43
N GLY A 135 -9.49 5.41 4.05
CA GLY A 135 -8.57 4.36 3.59
C GLY A 135 -7.92 3.53 4.69
N TYR A 136 -8.31 3.74 5.96
CA TYR A 136 -7.76 3.00 7.11
C TYR A 136 -8.88 2.45 8.00
N GLY A 137 -8.53 1.45 8.81
CA GLY A 137 -9.40 0.85 9.81
C GLY A 137 -10.73 0.38 9.23
N LEU A 138 -11.83 0.83 9.81
CA LEU A 138 -13.19 0.54 9.35
C LEU A 138 -13.78 1.64 8.45
N THR A 139 -13.01 2.71 8.19
CA THR A 139 -13.38 3.76 7.24
C THR A 139 -12.96 3.39 5.82
N GLY A 140 -13.89 3.43 4.89
CA GLY A 140 -13.61 3.14 3.48
C GLY A 140 -12.68 4.16 2.81
N PRO A 141 -12.23 3.87 1.59
CA PRO A 141 -11.38 4.77 0.82
C PRO A 141 -12.14 6.03 0.41
N PHE A 142 -11.40 7.11 0.12
CA PHE A 142 -12.00 8.27 -0.57
C PHE A 142 -12.64 7.83 -1.89
N PRO A 143 -13.87 8.28 -2.22
CA PRO A 143 -14.55 7.91 -3.46
C PRO A 143 -13.78 8.31 -4.72
N ASP A 144 -13.11 9.47 -4.68
CA ASP A 144 -12.27 10.02 -5.76
C ASP A 144 -10.83 9.51 -5.76
N ARG A 145 -10.47 8.69 -4.74
CA ARG A 145 -9.10 8.20 -4.55
C ARG A 145 -8.05 9.32 -4.39
N ASP A 146 -8.45 10.55 -4.07
CA ASP A 146 -7.53 11.64 -3.76
C ASP A 146 -7.08 11.58 -2.29
N TYR A 147 -5.88 11.10 -2.05
CA TYR A 147 -5.23 11.05 -0.74
C TYR A 147 -4.28 12.22 -0.50
N SER A 148 -4.50 13.36 -1.19
CA SER A 148 -3.76 14.59 -0.93
C SER A 148 -4.01 15.10 0.49
N TYR A 149 -3.02 15.80 1.05
CA TYR A 149 -3.18 16.43 2.37
C TYR A 149 -4.32 17.43 2.41
N ASN A 150 -4.55 18.15 1.29
CA ASN A 150 -5.65 19.11 1.18
C ASN A 150 -7.01 18.42 1.32
N ASN A 151 -7.18 17.24 0.74
CA ASN A 151 -8.41 16.45 0.84
C ASN A 151 -8.60 15.91 2.27
N TYR A 152 -7.55 15.43 2.92
CA TYR A 152 -7.63 15.05 4.34
C TYR A 152 -7.99 16.22 5.24
N VAL A 153 -7.44 17.39 5.01
CA VAL A 153 -7.76 18.60 5.79
C VAL A 153 -9.22 19.04 5.59
N ALA A 154 -9.72 19.00 4.35
CA ALA A 154 -11.11 19.29 4.04
C ALA A 154 -12.06 18.27 4.68
N PHE A 155 -11.71 16.99 4.58
CA PHE A 155 -12.42 15.89 5.23
C PHE A 155 -12.51 16.10 6.75
N LEU A 156 -11.40 16.38 7.42
CA LEU A 156 -11.35 16.59 8.87
C LEU A 156 -12.30 17.71 9.31
N LYS A 157 -12.35 18.80 8.56
CA LYS A 157 -13.28 19.91 8.83
C LYS A 157 -14.73 19.44 8.81
N VAL A 158 -15.14 18.79 7.72
CA VAL A 158 -16.51 18.30 7.56
C VAL A 158 -16.85 17.25 8.62
N PHE A 159 -15.90 16.38 8.96
CA PHE A 159 -16.08 15.39 10.02
C PHE A 159 -16.36 16.05 11.38
N LEU A 160 -15.51 16.98 11.81
CA LEU A 160 -15.66 17.69 13.09
C LEU A 160 -16.98 18.46 13.15
N GLU A 161 -17.35 19.16 12.09
CA GLU A 161 -18.64 19.87 12.00
C GLU A 161 -19.84 18.91 12.13
N LYS A 162 -19.77 17.75 11.46
CA LYS A 162 -20.84 16.75 11.48
C LYS A 162 -21.06 16.13 12.85
N ILE A 163 -20.02 15.99 13.66
CA ILE A 163 -20.13 15.50 15.04
C ILE A 163 -20.28 16.61 16.07
N GLY A 164 -20.46 17.88 15.59
CA GLY A 164 -20.78 19.02 16.43
C GLY A 164 -19.60 19.63 17.19
N ILE A 165 -18.34 19.39 16.73
CA ILE A 165 -17.15 19.93 17.35
C ILE A 165 -16.81 21.29 16.72
N LYS A 166 -16.86 22.35 17.54
CA LYS A 166 -16.54 23.72 17.12
C LYS A 166 -15.07 24.07 17.34
N SER A 167 -14.49 23.61 18.43
CA SER A 167 -13.06 23.74 18.77
C SER A 167 -12.58 22.49 19.47
N CYS A 168 -11.28 22.17 19.38
CA CYS A 168 -10.68 20.99 20.00
C CYS A 168 -9.19 21.18 20.30
N ILE A 169 -8.66 20.36 21.19
CA ILE A 169 -7.24 20.08 21.26
C ILE A 169 -6.95 19.02 20.19
N LEU A 170 -6.19 19.38 19.15
CA LEU A 170 -5.93 18.52 18.02
C LEU A 170 -4.57 17.83 18.15
N ALA A 171 -4.54 16.51 18.22
CA ALA A 171 -3.31 15.75 18.32
C ALA A 171 -3.16 14.78 17.14
N GLY A 172 -1.95 14.66 16.60
CA GLY A 172 -1.71 13.76 15.47
C GLY A 172 -0.31 13.17 15.45
N ASN A 173 -0.25 11.89 15.06
CA ASN A 173 0.99 11.15 14.88
C ASN A 173 1.32 10.99 13.39
N SER A 174 2.59 11.19 13.00
CA SER A 174 3.10 10.95 11.65
C SER A 174 2.22 11.61 10.55
N LEU A 175 1.51 10.84 9.73
CA LEU A 175 0.51 11.34 8.76
C LEU A 175 -0.57 12.18 9.46
N GLY A 176 -1.11 11.70 10.58
CA GLY A 176 -2.09 12.44 11.38
C GLY A 176 -1.54 13.76 11.89
N GLY A 177 -0.26 13.81 12.25
CA GLY A 177 0.45 15.04 12.62
C GLY A 177 0.56 16.02 11.45
N ASN A 178 0.82 15.52 10.23
CA ASN A 178 0.81 16.36 9.03
C ASN A 178 -0.57 16.97 8.77
N ILE A 179 -1.63 16.15 8.88
CA ILE A 179 -3.00 16.62 8.73
C ILE A 179 -3.32 17.65 9.81
N ALA A 180 -2.95 17.39 11.07
CA ALA A 180 -3.25 18.24 12.20
C ALA A 180 -2.62 19.64 12.07
N TRP A 181 -1.33 19.76 11.75
CA TRP A 181 -0.71 21.09 11.64
C TRP A 181 -1.24 21.86 10.42
N ARG A 182 -1.50 21.18 9.29
CA ARG A 182 -2.11 21.84 8.12
C ARG A 182 -3.54 22.29 8.40
N PHE A 183 -4.30 21.46 9.13
CA PHE A 183 -5.65 21.84 9.57
C PHE A 183 -5.60 23.07 10.45
N THR A 184 -4.72 23.10 11.46
CA THR A 184 -4.54 24.24 12.35
C THR A 184 -4.13 25.52 11.60
N THR A 185 -3.25 25.39 10.60
CA THR A 185 -2.85 26.54 9.77
C THR A 185 -4.03 27.12 8.97
N LYS A 186 -4.97 26.28 8.54
CA LYS A 186 -6.10 26.67 7.69
C LYS A 186 -7.35 27.06 8.48
N TYR A 187 -7.57 26.43 9.64
CA TYR A 187 -8.77 26.57 10.48
C TYR A 187 -8.36 26.78 11.93
N SER A 188 -7.54 27.81 12.18
CA SER A 188 -6.99 28.11 13.50
C SER A 188 -8.06 28.34 14.56
N GLU A 189 -9.23 28.83 14.17
CA GLU A 189 -10.38 29.09 15.03
C GLU A 189 -11.01 27.79 15.58
N MET A 190 -10.73 26.65 14.98
CA MET A 190 -11.20 25.33 15.42
C MET A 190 -10.20 24.56 16.29
N VAL A 191 -9.01 25.11 16.55
CA VAL A 191 -7.94 24.42 17.27
C VAL A 191 -7.47 25.28 18.45
N ASP A 192 -7.82 24.84 19.64
CA ASP A 192 -7.39 25.48 20.88
C ASP A 192 -5.90 25.21 21.18
N ASN A 193 -5.51 23.94 21.05
CA ASN A 193 -4.13 23.50 21.21
C ASN A 193 -3.76 22.45 20.17
N LEU A 194 -2.53 22.49 19.68
CA LEU A 194 -1.98 21.51 18.72
C LEU A 194 -0.89 20.66 19.36
N ILE A 195 -1.04 19.34 19.28
CA ILE A 195 -0.06 18.36 19.76
C ILE A 195 0.48 17.55 18.57
N LEU A 196 1.77 17.65 18.33
CA LEU A 196 2.43 16.95 17.23
C LEU A 196 3.32 15.82 17.77
N ILE A 197 3.08 14.60 17.29
CA ILE A 197 3.79 13.39 17.68
C ILE A 197 4.49 12.84 16.44
N ASP A 198 5.79 13.02 16.35
CA ASP A 198 6.62 12.61 15.21
C ASP A 198 5.98 12.99 13.84
N ALA A 199 5.45 14.22 13.77
CA ALA A 199 4.64 14.68 12.65
C ALA A 199 5.41 14.71 11.34
N ALA A 200 4.81 14.17 10.28
CA ALA A 200 5.36 14.23 8.93
C ALA A 200 5.19 15.64 8.31
N GLY A 201 5.99 15.91 7.27
CA GLY A 201 5.83 17.10 6.42
C GLY A 201 6.62 18.33 6.83
N TYR A 202 7.44 18.25 7.88
CA TYR A 202 8.44 19.27 8.14
C TYR A 202 9.63 19.10 7.17
N PRO A 203 10.17 20.17 6.56
CA PRO A 203 11.27 20.07 5.62
C PRO A 203 12.57 19.72 6.35
N MET A 204 12.77 18.44 6.61
CA MET A 204 14.02 17.89 7.14
C MET A 204 14.64 16.95 6.12
N LYS A 205 15.98 16.97 6.01
CA LYS A 205 16.69 15.90 5.28
C LYS A 205 16.49 14.61 6.05
N SER A 206 15.66 13.71 5.52
CA SER A 206 15.46 12.39 6.11
C SER A 206 16.79 11.66 6.18
N LYS A 207 17.25 11.31 7.38
CA LYS A 207 18.47 10.52 7.59
C LYS A 207 18.29 9.06 7.16
N SER A 208 17.06 8.55 7.21
CA SER A 208 16.73 7.21 6.70
C SER A 208 15.25 7.17 6.29
N ILE A 209 14.99 6.71 5.07
CA ILE A 209 13.64 6.35 4.64
C ILE A 209 13.55 4.83 4.80
N PRO A 210 12.57 4.30 5.55
CA PRO A 210 12.37 2.86 5.68
C PRO A 210 12.32 2.19 4.29
N LEU A 211 12.97 1.04 4.15
CA LEU A 211 13.11 0.33 2.86
C LEU A 211 11.77 0.08 2.20
N ALA A 212 10.74 -0.21 2.98
CA ALA A 212 9.37 -0.42 2.50
C ALA A 212 8.83 0.78 1.71
N PHE A 213 9.06 2.02 2.18
CA PHE A 213 8.64 3.23 1.46
C PHE A 213 9.45 3.46 0.16
N LYS A 214 10.75 3.11 0.16
CA LYS A 214 11.56 3.17 -1.08
C LYS A 214 11.07 2.18 -2.12
N ILE A 215 10.78 0.96 -1.69
CA ILE A 215 10.26 -0.11 -2.56
C ILE A 215 8.86 0.25 -3.08
N ALA A 216 8.00 0.82 -2.24
CA ALA A 216 6.66 1.25 -2.63
C ALA A 216 6.65 2.39 -3.67
N GLN A 217 7.74 3.11 -3.88
CA GLN A 217 7.85 4.14 -4.93
C GLN A 217 8.14 3.56 -6.32
N ILE A 218 8.49 2.28 -6.44
CA ILE A 218 8.76 1.63 -7.73
C ILE A 218 7.41 1.28 -8.41
N PRO A 219 7.07 1.86 -9.59
CA PRO A 219 5.75 1.72 -10.20
C PRO A 219 5.30 0.27 -10.43
N ILE A 220 6.21 -0.62 -10.83
CA ILE A 220 5.92 -2.06 -11.03
C ILE A 220 5.53 -2.71 -9.70
N ILE A 221 6.20 -2.36 -8.63
CA ILE A 221 5.96 -2.91 -7.28
C ILE A 221 4.66 -2.39 -6.70
N GLN A 222 4.31 -1.12 -6.96
CA GLN A 222 3.00 -0.56 -6.57
C GLN A 222 1.84 -1.38 -7.15
N ASN A 223 1.91 -1.73 -8.43
CA ASN A 223 0.89 -2.54 -9.08
C ASN A 223 0.79 -3.95 -8.47
N ILE A 224 1.92 -4.54 -8.09
CA ILE A 224 1.94 -5.84 -7.41
C ILE A 224 1.31 -5.73 -6.01
N PHE A 225 1.66 -4.71 -5.23
CA PHE A 225 1.10 -4.51 -3.89
C PHE A 225 -0.39 -4.17 -3.88
N ASN A 226 -0.92 -3.57 -4.95
CA ASN A 226 -2.36 -3.35 -5.10
C ASN A 226 -3.17 -4.66 -5.22
N VAL A 227 -2.51 -5.76 -5.64
CA VAL A 227 -3.14 -7.07 -5.81
C VAL A 227 -2.73 -8.03 -4.69
N ILE A 228 -1.50 -7.90 -4.20
CA ILE A 228 -0.91 -8.83 -3.23
C ILE A 228 -0.36 -8.01 -2.06
N SER A 229 -1.02 -8.09 -0.91
CA SER A 229 -0.51 -7.54 0.36
C SER A 229 -0.12 -8.68 1.31
N PRO A 230 1.13 -9.17 1.26
CA PRO A 230 1.57 -10.23 2.15
C PRO A 230 1.45 -9.78 3.61
N ARG A 231 0.82 -10.59 4.46
CA ARG A 231 0.61 -10.27 5.89
C ARG A 231 1.91 -9.94 6.62
N PHE A 232 3.03 -10.55 6.25
CA PHE A 232 4.33 -10.27 6.87
C PHE A 232 4.83 -8.85 6.56
N VAL A 233 4.52 -8.30 5.36
CA VAL A 233 4.87 -6.91 5.00
C VAL A 233 4.03 -5.94 5.82
N ALA A 234 2.73 -6.19 5.94
CA ALA A 234 1.84 -5.39 6.77
C ALA A 234 2.28 -5.43 8.26
N LYS A 235 2.63 -6.62 8.77
CA LYS A 235 3.12 -6.79 10.14
C LYS A 235 4.43 -6.04 10.39
N ALA A 236 5.41 -6.18 9.50
CA ALA A 236 6.71 -5.50 9.62
C ALA A 236 6.64 -3.96 9.48
N SER A 237 5.52 -3.41 9.00
CA SER A 237 5.31 -1.95 8.94
C SER A 237 4.69 -1.37 10.22
N VAL A 238 4.25 -2.20 11.14
CA VAL A 238 3.53 -1.81 12.38
C VAL A 238 4.33 -2.13 13.64
N GLU A 239 5.30 -3.04 13.54
CA GLU A 239 6.31 -3.34 14.58
C GLU A 239 7.55 -2.44 14.44
#